data_1e46b226d1bcd79e61ef9d525d1560da
#
_entry.id   1e46b226d1bcd79e61ef9d525d1560da
#
_cell.length_a   1.000
_cell.length_b   1.000
_cell.length_c   1.000
_cell.angle_alpha   90.00
_cell.angle_beta   90.00
_cell.angle_gamma   90.00
#
_symmetry.space_group_name_H-M   'P 1'
#
loop_
_entity.id
_entity.type
_entity.pdbx_description
1 polymer ?
#
loop_
_entity_poly.entity_id
_entity_poly.type
_entity_poly.pdbx_seq_one_letter_code
_entity_poly.pdbx_strand_id
1 'polypeptide(L)'
;MRILKYDIEKVTGIPWKKKKSYRYLYRLACREDVIKKAFKRMRKGKTKRKDFQMAEENLDAWVKKIQEIILNTKPDGWQTDPQKRFKPVKHNPVIIKEFGKTRVVYVPTMVELWIQHVIVMILEPIIAGSSYPMSFSSFPGRGSLKGQRAIRRWIESGKGIRNFAQADIRHFYSHIQYKIVRKKLERRVKDNFFLHLIDVCMTYFPKEMPLGFYLSQWLANFMLQELDYDIKCKLKIAHHVRYMDNY
;
A
#
# COMPACT_ATOMS: atom_id res chain seq x y z
N MET A 1 18.69 15.03 -1.89
CA MET A 1 17.56 14.20 -1.37
C MET A 1 17.97 12.73 -1.44
N ARG A 2 18.35 12.11 -0.29
CA ARG A 2 18.72 10.68 -0.28
C ARG A 2 17.50 9.88 -0.70
N ILE A 3 17.63 9.19 -1.83
CA ILE A 3 16.63 8.24 -2.33
C ILE A 3 16.38 7.21 -1.23
N LEU A 4 15.12 7.05 -0.85
CA LEU A 4 14.69 6.01 0.06
C LEU A 4 15.23 4.66 -0.45
N LYS A 5 16.02 3.98 0.36
CA LYS A 5 16.41 2.60 0.08
C LYS A 5 15.18 1.74 0.35
N TYR A 6 14.59 1.21 -0.69
CA TYR A 6 13.43 0.33 -0.58
C TYR A 6 13.80 -0.99 0.10
N ASP A 7 12.92 -1.49 0.94
CA ASP A 7 13.17 -2.73 1.67
C ASP A 7 13.41 -3.92 0.75
N ILE A 8 12.75 -3.94 -0.41
CA ILE A 8 12.94 -5.01 -1.40
C ILE A 8 14.38 -5.05 -1.93
N GLU A 9 14.97 -3.89 -2.24
CA GLU A 9 16.36 -3.80 -2.69
C GLU A 9 17.33 -4.27 -1.60
N LYS A 10 17.09 -3.84 -0.35
CA LYS A 10 17.91 -4.25 0.80
C LYS A 10 17.86 -5.74 1.08
N VAL A 11 16.70 -6.36 0.91
CA VAL A 11 16.49 -7.79 1.20
C VAL A 11 17.02 -8.66 0.08
N THR A 12 16.76 -8.30 -1.17
CA THR A 12 17.07 -9.16 -2.33
C THR A 12 18.43 -8.88 -2.95
N GLY A 13 19.07 -7.75 -2.61
CA GLY A 13 20.29 -7.28 -3.28
C GLY A 13 20.08 -6.87 -4.74
N ILE A 14 18.85 -6.90 -5.25
CA ILE A 14 18.51 -6.54 -6.63
C ILE A 14 18.33 -5.02 -6.71
N PRO A 15 19.16 -4.30 -7.49
CA PRO A 15 19.03 -2.86 -7.65
C PRO A 15 17.67 -2.50 -8.24
N TRP A 16 16.95 -1.61 -7.56
CA TRP A 16 15.66 -1.16 -8.04
C TRP A 16 15.82 0.00 -9.02
N LYS A 17 15.47 -0.24 -10.27
CA LYS A 17 15.46 0.79 -11.32
C LYS A 17 14.03 1.20 -11.67
N LYS A 18 13.77 2.51 -11.75
CA LYS A 18 12.48 3.02 -12.24
C LYS A 18 12.26 2.61 -13.68
N LYS A 19 11.16 1.93 -13.95
CA LYS A 19 10.76 1.44 -15.28
C LYS A 19 9.38 1.95 -15.67
N LYS A 20 9.05 1.89 -16.97
CA LYS A 20 7.67 2.14 -17.46
C LYS A 20 6.73 1.04 -17.02
N SER A 21 7.19 -0.21 -16.99
CA SER A 21 6.44 -1.38 -16.51
C SER A 21 7.34 -2.38 -15.79
N TYR A 22 6.71 -3.19 -14.94
CA TYR A 22 7.38 -4.16 -14.07
C TYR A 22 6.83 -5.56 -14.32
N ARG A 23 7.73 -6.55 -14.42
CA ARG A 23 7.42 -7.97 -14.62
C ARG A 23 8.11 -8.80 -13.54
N TYR A 24 7.72 -10.05 -13.41
CA TYR A 24 8.32 -11.04 -12.50
C TYR A 24 8.23 -10.66 -11.00
N LEU A 25 7.25 -9.83 -10.64
CA LEU A 25 7.03 -9.39 -9.26
C LEU A 25 6.52 -10.54 -8.37
N TYR A 26 5.77 -11.46 -8.96
CA TYR A 26 5.30 -12.65 -8.27
C TYR A 26 6.46 -13.53 -7.78
N ARG A 27 7.54 -13.65 -8.55
CA ARG A 27 8.75 -14.35 -8.12
C ARG A 27 9.37 -13.73 -6.87
N LEU A 28 9.31 -12.41 -6.73
CA LEU A 28 9.74 -11.72 -5.52
C LEU A 28 8.80 -12.02 -4.34
N ALA A 29 7.48 -12.07 -4.58
CA ALA A 29 6.51 -12.40 -3.55
C ALA A 29 6.68 -13.82 -2.99
N CYS A 30 7.20 -14.75 -3.80
CA CYS A 30 7.47 -16.13 -3.38
C CYS A 30 8.80 -16.32 -2.64
N ARG A 31 9.63 -15.28 -2.47
CA ARG A 31 10.94 -15.42 -1.79
C ARG A 31 10.76 -15.42 -0.28
N GLU A 32 11.40 -16.36 0.39
CA GLU A 32 11.37 -16.49 1.86
C GLU A 32 11.93 -15.25 2.57
N ASP A 33 13.01 -14.66 2.06
CA ASP A 33 13.62 -13.46 2.64
C ASP A 33 12.68 -12.24 2.56
N VAL A 34 11.91 -12.11 1.47
CA VAL A 34 10.88 -11.09 1.31
C VAL A 34 9.72 -11.33 2.28
N ILE A 35 9.24 -12.57 2.38
CA ILE A 35 8.16 -12.97 3.28
C ILE A 35 8.57 -12.74 4.75
N LYS A 36 9.78 -13.14 5.12
CA LYS A 36 10.35 -12.95 6.47
C LYS A 36 10.48 -11.46 6.81
N LYS A 37 10.92 -10.64 5.85
CA LYS A 37 11.00 -9.18 6.03
C LYS A 37 9.63 -8.53 6.16
N ALA A 38 8.65 -9.00 5.40
CA ALA A 38 7.26 -8.53 5.49
C ALA A 38 6.68 -8.78 6.89
N PHE A 39 6.96 -9.96 7.49
CA PHE A 39 6.59 -10.24 8.88
C PHE A 39 7.16 -9.21 9.85
N LYS A 40 8.47 -8.95 9.77
CA LYS A 40 9.14 -7.97 10.64
C LYS A 40 8.52 -6.57 10.52
N ARG A 41 8.09 -6.18 9.31
CA ARG A 41 7.38 -4.90 9.10
C ARG A 41 6.00 -4.90 9.74
N MET A 42 5.20 -5.94 9.51
CA MET A 42 3.82 -5.99 10.01
C MET A 42 3.73 -6.14 11.53
N ARG A 43 4.74 -6.78 12.15
CA ARG A 43 4.83 -6.99 13.60
C ARG A 43 5.05 -5.68 14.37
N LYS A 44 5.64 -4.67 13.74
CA LYS A 44 5.94 -3.40 14.38
C LYS A 44 4.68 -2.78 15.00
N GLY A 45 4.71 -2.54 16.30
CA GLY A 45 3.57 -2.02 17.07
C GLY A 45 2.48 -3.05 17.42
N LYS A 46 2.67 -4.34 17.08
CA LYS A 46 1.72 -5.43 17.36
C LYS A 46 2.31 -6.56 18.22
N THR A 47 3.34 -6.27 19.00
CA THR A 47 4.10 -7.25 19.80
C THR A 47 3.27 -7.96 20.87
N LYS A 48 2.15 -7.37 21.31
CA LYS A 48 1.25 -7.94 22.33
C LYS A 48 0.21 -8.91 21.76
N ARG A 49 0.08 -9.02 20.43
CA ARG A 49 -0.90 -9.92 19.82
C ARG A 49 -0.38 -11.36 19.89
N LYS A 50 -1.16 -12.26 20.47
CA LYS A 50 -0.81 -13.67 20.67
C LYS A 50 -0.51 -14.40 19.35
N ASP A 51 -1.31 -14.16 18.30
CA ASP A 51 -1.10 -14.76 16.97
C ASP A 51 0.27 -14.37 16.36
N PHE A 52 0.73 -13.15 16.60
CA PHE A 52 2.06 -12.69 16.16
C PHE A 52 3.19 -13.31 16.99
N GLN A 53 2.99 -13.48 18.29
CA GLN A 53 3.97 -14.14 19.17
C GLN A 53 4.17 -15.61 18.76
N MET A 54 3.07 -16.35 18.58
CA MET A 54 3.12 -17.75 18.09
C MET A 54 3.81 -17.87 16.72
N ALA A 55 3.56 -16.91 15.81
CA ALA A 55 4.21 -16.92 14.51
C ALA A 55 5.70 -16.58 14.61
N GLU A 56 6.11 -15.78 15.57
CA GLU A 56 7.51 -15.43 15.79
C GLU A 56 8.30 -16.59 16.39
N GLU A 57 7.72 -17.36 17.32
CA GLU A 57 8.33 -18.55 17.92
C GLU A 57 8.67 -19.61 16.86
N ASN A 58 7.87 -19.73 15.80
CA ASN A 58 8.03 -20.69 14.71
C ASN A 58 8.15 -20.00 13.34
N LEU A 59 8.92 -18.91 13.28
CA LEU A 59 8.94 -18.00 12.14
C LEU A 59 9.28 -18.69 10.81
N ASP A 60 10.25 -19.59 10.78
CA ASP A 60 10.67 -20.24 9.54
C ASP A 60 9.59 -21.22 9.01
N ALA A 61 8.88 -21.92 9.89
CA ALA A 61 7.73 -22.75 9.50
C ALA A 61 6.58 -21.89 8.95
N TRP A 62 6.30 -20.76 9.57
CA TRP A 62 5.30 -19.82 9.08
C TRP A 62 5.69 -19.17 7.76
N VAL A 63 6.96 -18.83 7.55
CA VAL A 63 7.47 -18.30 6.27
C VAL A 63 7.23 -19.29 5.15
N LYS A 64 7.55 -20.58 5.36
CA LYS A 64 7.27 -21.65 4.38
C LYS A 64 5.78 -21.81 4.11
N LYS A 65 4.95 -21.76 5.15
CA LYS A 65 3.49 -21.81 5.00
C LYS A 65 2.96 -20.65 4.16
N ILE A 66 3.39 -19.42 4.43
CA ILE A 66 2.99 -18.23 3.63
C ILE A 66 3.49 -18.35 2.19
N GLN A 67 4.72 -18.85 2.00
CA GLN A 67 5.29 -19.11 0.67
C GLN A 67 4.43 -20.11 -0.11
N GLU A 68 4.06 -21.23 0.52
CA GLU A 68 3.20 -22.25 -0.07
C GLU A 68 1.82 -21.68 -0.46
N ILE A 69 1.22 -20.89 0.41
CA ILE A 69 -0.04 -20.19 0.13
C ILE A 69 0.09 -19.29 -1.11
N ILE A 70 1.14 -18.49 -1.19
CA ILE A 70 1.37 -17.61 -2.33
C ILE A 70 1.59 -18.44 -3.60
N LEU A 71 2.45 -19.48 -3.56
CA LEU A 71 2.74 -20.34 -4.70
C LEU A 71 1.51 -21.04 -5.27
N ASN A 72 0.51 -21.33 -4.44
CA ASN A 72 -0.75 -21.94 -4.86
C ASN A 72 -1.82 -20.92 -5.25
N THR A 73 -1.58 -19.61 -5.03
CA THR A 73 -2.51 -18.54 -5.40
C THR A 73 -2.18 -18.02 -6.81
N LYS A 74 -2.68 -18.72 -7.81
CA LYS A 74 -2.49 -18.40 -9.24
C LYS A 74 -3.84 -18.31 -9.93
N PRO A 75 -3.92 -17.63 -11.11
CA PRO A 75 -5.12 -17.64 -11.94
C PRO A 75 -5.55 -19.07 -12.31
N ASP A 76 -6.81 -19.22 -12.67
CA ASP A 76 -7.34 -20.52 -13.12
C ASP A 76 -6.58 -21.04 -14.37
N GLY A 77 -6.55 -22.37 -14.52
CA GLY A 77 -5.78 -23.03 -15.58
C GLY A 77 -4.33 -23.36 -15.21
N TRP A 78 -3.84 -22.92 -14.04
CA TRP A 78 -2.51 -23.27 -13.55
C TRP A 78 -2.59 -24.38 -12.51
N GLN A 79 -1.66 -25.35 -12.61
CA GLN A 79 -1.57 -26.44 -11.65
C GLN A 79 -1.25 -25.88 -10.25
N THR A 80 -2.19 -26.02 -9.34
CA THR A 80 -2.11 -25.56 -7.94
C THR A 80 -2.95 -26.46 -7.07
N ASP A 81 -2.63 -26.52 -5.78
CA ASP A 81 -3.47 -27.17 -4.77
C ASP A 81 -4.54 -26.18 -4.27
N PRO A 82 -5.84 -26.39 -4.57
CA PRO A 82 -6.92 -25.50 -4.14
C PRO A 82 -7.05 -25.38 -2.61
N GLN A 83 -6.60 -26.39 -1.86
CA GLN A 83 -6.66 -26.38 -0.39
C GLN A 83 -5.60 -25.43 0.20
N LYS A 84 -4.48 -25.26 -0.52
CA LYS A 84 -3.35 -24.43 -0.10
C LYS A 84 -3.41 -23.00 -0.65
N ARG A 85 -4.40 -22.66 -1.49
CA ARG A 85 -4.59 -21.31 -2.02
C ARG A 85 -4.92 -20.33 -0.89
N PHE A 86 -4.55 -19.08 -1.09
CA PHE A 86 -5.01 -17.99 -0.26
C PHE A 86 -6.54 -17.85 -0.34
N LYS A 87 -7.20 -17.99 0.79
CA LYS A 87 -8.65 -17.83 0.94
C LYS A 87 -8.89 -16.63 1.84
N PRO A 88 -9.23 -15.45 1.26
CA PRO A 88 -9.57 -14.29 2.08
C PRO A 88 -10.85 -14.57 2.86
N VAL A 89 -10.94 -13.98 4.05
CA VAL A 89 -12.11 -14.11 4.91
C VAL A 89 -13.07 -12.95 4.64
N LYS A 90 -14.37 -13.24 4.63
CA LYS A 90 -15.39 -12.17 4.63
C LYS A 90 -15.45 -11.58 6.04
N HIS A 91 -14.88 -10.38 6.21
CA HIS A 91 -14.83 -9.71 7.50
C HIS A 91 -16.12 -8.97 7.82
N ASN A 92 -16.56 -9.09 9.06
CA ASN A 92 -17.56 -8.18 9.61
C ASN A 92 -16.89 -6.84 9.92
N PRO A 93 -17.54 -5.71 9.59
CA PRO A 93 -17.00 -4.40 9.87
C PRO A 93 -17.01 -4.12 11.38
N VAL A 94 -15.97 -3.45 11.84
CA VAL A 94 -15.88 -2.90 13.20
C VAL A 94 -16.12 -1.40 13.14
N ILE A 95 -17.02 -0.91 13.97
CA ILE A 95 -17.31 0.52 14.06
C ILE A 95 -16.38 1.16 15.08
N ILE A 96 -15.56 2.10 14.63
CA ILE A 96 -14.63 2.85 15.48
C ILE A 96 -15.08 4.31 15.52
N LYS A 97 -15.20 4.84 16.73
CA LYS A 97 -15.42 6.29 16.96
C LYS A 97 -14.09 6.94 17.29
N GLU A 98 -13.63 7.84 16.44
CA GLU A 98 -12.35 8.52 16.59
C GLU A 98 -12.50 10.00 16.21
N PHE A 99 -12.10 10.89 17.11
CA PHE A 99 -12.20 12.36 16.92
C PHE A 99 -13.60 12.83 16.45
N GLY A 100 -14.67 12.28 17.06
CA GLY A 100 -16.05 12.64 16.72
C GLY A 100 -16.57 12.07 15.40
N LYS A 101 -15.74 11.33 14.65
CA LYS A 101 -16.14 10.67 13.39
C LYS A 101 -16.33 9.17 13.60
N THR A 102 -17.38 8.61 13.03
CA THR A 102 -17.63 7.16 12.99
C THR A 102 -16.98 6.60 11.73
N ARG A 103 -16.16 5.55 11.89
CA ARG A 103 -15.49 4.87 10.80
C ARG A 103 -15.82 3.38 10.80
N VAL A 104 -16.08 2.84 9.63
CA VAL A 104 -16.25 1.41 9.39
C VAL A 104 -14.89 0.85 9.02
N VAL A 105 -14.36 -0.06 9.83
CA VAL A 105 -12.99 -0.60 9.67
C VAL A 105 -13.05 -2.11 9.58
N TYR A 106 -12.31 -2.69 8.65
CA TYR A 106 -12.15 -4.12 8.49
C TYR A 106 -10.81 -4.57 9.05
N VAL A 107 -10.82 -5.59 9.91
CA VAL A 107 -9.61 -6.07 10.58
C VAL A 107 -9.13 -7.36 9.91
N PRO A 108 -8.06 -7.33 9.12
CA PRO A 108 -7.57 -8.54 8.45
C PRO A 108 -6.99 -9.53 9.46
N THR A 109 -7.07 -10.82 9.13
CA THR A 109 -6.36 -11.88 9.85
C THR A 109 -4.84 -11.67 9.74
N MET A 110 -4.07 -12.37 10.57
CA MET A 110 -2.61 -12.30 10.52
C MET A 110 -2.08 -12.74 9.13
N VAL A 111 -2.62 -13.80 8.56
CA VAL A 111 -2.20 -14.32 7.23
C VAL A 111 -2.50 -13.30 6.13
N GLU A 112 -3.72 -12.75 6.11
CA GLU A 112 -4.10 -11.71 5.16
C GLU A 112 -3.21 -10.47 5.27
N LEU A 113 -2.96 -10.01 6.49
CA LEU A 113 -2.10 -8.88 6.75
C LEU A 113 -0.66 -9.15 6.30
N TRP A 114 -0.17 -10.39 6.50
CA TRP A 114 1.17 -10.77 6.06
C TRP A 114 1.29 -10.72 4.54
N ILE A 115 0.34 -11.32 3.82
CA ILE A 115 0.30 -11.28 2.35
C ILE A 115 0.19 -9.84 1.84
N GLN A 116 -0.64 -9.00 2.47
CA GLN A 116 -0.72 -7.57 2.13
C GLN A 116 0.63 -6.87 2.32
N HIS A 117 1.38 -7.17 3.38
CA HIS A 117 2.73 -6.62 3.60
C HIS A 117 3.74 -7.10 2.55
N VAL A 118 3.67 -8.36 2.10
CA VAL A 118 4.48 -8.88 0.98
C VAL A 118 4.18 -8.09 -0.29
N ILE A 119 2.90 -7.95 -0.64
CA ILE A 119 2.46 -7.21 -1.82
C ILE A 119 2.93 -5.76 -1.76
N VAL A 120 2.66 -5.08 -0.65
CA VAL A 120 3.01 -3.67 -0.47
C VAL A 120 4.52 -3.45 -0.53
N MET A 121 5.32 -4.34 0.04
CA MET A 121 6.78 -4.22 0.00
C MET A 121 7.32 -4.22 -1.43
N ILE A 122 6.67 -4.94 -2.33
CA ILE A 122 7.00 -5.00 -3.75
C ILE A 122 6.41 -3.79 -4.52
N LEU A 123 5.20 -3.35 -4.18
CA LEU A 123 4.56 -2.19 -4.80
C LEU A 123 5.15 -0.86 -4.35
N GLU A 124 5.71 -0.79 -3.16
CA GLU A 124 6.24 0.44 -2.55
C GLU A 124 7.18 1.21 -3.49
N PRO A 125 8.24 0.60 -4.07
CA PRO A 125 9.13 1.32 -4.98
C PRO A 125 8.44 1.75 -6.29
N ILE A 126 7.41 1.02 -6.74
CA ILE A 126 6.64 1.36 -7.94
C ILE A 126 5.78 2.59 -7.68
N ILE A 127 5.06 2.59 -6.57
CA ILE A 127 4.13 3.65 -6.17
C ILE A 127 4.89 4.89 -5.70
N ALA A 128 5.83 4.71 -4.76
CA ALA A 128 6.58 5.83 -4.19
C ALA A 128 7.51 6.49 -5.22
N GLY A 129 8.10 5.70 -6.14
CA GLY A 129 8.96 6.21 -7.20
C GLY A 129 8.24 7.08 -8.24
N SER A 130 6.92 6.99 -8.33
CA SER A 130 6.09 7.82 -9.21
C SER A 130 5.20 8.82 -8.45
N SER A 131 5.22 8.80 -7.11
CA SER A 131 4.38 9.69 -6.31
C SER A 131 4.84 11.13 -6.39
N TYR A 132 3.86 12.03 -6.27
CA TYR A 132 4.14 13.45 -6.16
C TYR A 132 4.99 13.75 -4.91
N PRO A 133 6.07 14.54 -5.03
CA PRO A 133 7.01 14.76 -3.92
C PRO A 133 6.38 15.36 -2.66
N MET A 134 5.34 16.17 -2.80
CA MET A 134 4.62 16.82 -1.70
C MET A 134 3.38 16.03 -1.22
N SER A 135 3.31 14.73 -1.53
CA SER A 135 2.38 13.80 -0.91
C SER A 135 3.06 13.18 0.32
N PHE A 136 2.53 13.42 1.52
CA PHE A 136 3.22 13.15 2.78
C PHE A 136 2.66 11.97 3.58
N SER A 137 1.55 11.39 3.20
CA SER A 137 0.98 10.24 3.91
C SER A 137 1.48 8.91 3.40
N SER A 138 1.67 7.96 4.33
CA SER A 138 1.94 6.53 4.08
C SER A 138 3.23 6.20 3.31
N PHE A 139 4.05 7.17 2.98
CA PHE A 139 5.34 6.92 2.34
C PHE A 139 6.48 6.93 3.35
N PRO A 140 7.42 5.96 3.29
CA PRO A 140 8.59 5.94 4.15
C PRO A 140 9.38 7.26 4.06
N GLY A 141 9.76 7.78 5.21
CA GLY A 141 10.50 9.04 5.29
C GLY A 141 9.70 10.30 4.97
N ARG A 142 8.37 10.19 4.77
CA ARG A 142 7.42 11.30 4.69
C ARG A 142 6.50 11.25 5.92
N GLY A 143 5.77 12.30 6.18
CA GLY A 143 4.85 12.36 7.32
C GLY A 143 4.35 13.77 7.55
N SER A 144 3.36 13.95 8.45
CA SER A 144 2.72 15.23 8.73
C SER A 144 3.72 16.35 9.05
N LEU A 145 4.72 16.06 9.88
CA LEU A 145 5.76 17.06 10.22
C LEU A 145 6.54 17.57 9.00
N LYS A 146 6.79 16.70 8.01
CA LYS A 146 7.47 17.15 6.78
C LYS A 146 6.55 17.97 5.90
N GLY A 147 5.27 17.64 5.85
CA GLY A 147 4.25 18.46 5.19
C GLY A 147 4.14 19.85 5.80
N GLN A 148 4.02 19.91 7.12
CA GLN A 148 3.99 21.18 7.87
C GLN A 148 5.26 22.03 7.62
N ARG A 149 6.45 21.41 7.64
CA ARG A 149 7.70 22.12 7.34
C ARG A 149 7.76 22.62 5.89
N ALA A 150 7.15 21.94 4.95
CA ALA A 150 7.07 22.39 3.56
C ALA A 150 6.17 23.65 3.44
N ILE A 151 4.99 23.61 4.07
CA ILE A 151 4.05 24.75 4.11
C ILE A 151 4.71 25.95 4.80
N ARG A 152 5.30 25.74 6.00
CA ARG A 152 5.99 26.80 6.72
C ARG A 152 7.06 27.49 5.88
N ARG A 153 7.93 26.73 5.20
CA ARG A 153 8.98 27.29 4.33
C ARG A 153 8.40 28.14 3.18
N TRP A 154 7.25 27.76 2.64
CA TRP A 154 6.63 28.57 1.60
C TRP A 154 6.10 29.90 2.16
N ILE A 155 5.46 29.89 3.31
CA ILE A 155 4.95 31.09 3.98
C ILE A 155 6.13 32.02 4.35
N GLU A 156 7.19 31.47 4.95
CA GLU A 156 8.37 32.22 5.39
C GLU A 156 9.25 32.71 4.23
N SER A 157 9.08 32.16 3.01
CA SER A 157 9.90 32.54 1.85
C SER A 157 9.63 33.95 1.31
N GLY A 158 8.68 34.68 1.88
CA GLY A 158 8.33 36.06 1.46
C GLY A 158 7.71 36.16 0.07
N LYS A 159 7.35 35.04 -0.59
CA LYS A 159 6.79 35.01 -1.96
C LYS A 159 5.33 35.43 -2.04
N GLY A 160 4.83 36.17 -1.07
CA GLY A 160 3.51 36.81 -1.12
C GLY A 160 2.32 35.83 -1.09
N ILE A 161 2.47 34.65 -0.43
CA ILE A 161 1.33 33.73 -0.22
C ILE A 161 0.34 34.42 0.74
N ARG A 162 -0.82 34.80 0.21
CA ARG A 162 -1.87 35.51 0.97
C ARG A 162 -3.08 34.65 1.27
N ASN A 163 -3.32 33.63 0.44
CA ASN A 163 -4.51 32.80 0.53
C ASN A 163 -4.12 31.33 0.51
N PHE A 164 -4.91 30.51 1.17
CA PHE A 164 -4.83 29.05 1.07
C PHE A 164 -6.24 28.47 0.91
N ALA A 165 -6.32 27.33 0.26
CA ALA A 165 -7.52 26.52 0.19
C ALA A 165 -7.20 25.13 0.77
N GLN A 166 -8.14 24.59 1.52
CA GLN A 166 -8.09 23.22 2.00
C GLN A 166 -9.27 22.46 1.41
N ALA A 167 -9.00 21.28 0.87
CA ALA A 167 -10.02 20.39 0.33
C ALA A 167 -9.87 19.00 0.95
N ASP A 168 -10.98 18.31 1.19
CA ASP A 168 -11.05 16.95 1.68
C ASP A 168 -11.98 16.13 0.78
N ILE A 169 -11.54 14.96 0.34
CA ILE A 169 -12.37 14.10 -0.51
C ILE A 169 -13.35 13.33 0.36
N ARG A 170 -14.62 13.72 0.27
CA ARG A 170 -15.68 13.12 1.07
C ARG A 170 -15.79 11.61 0.83
N HIS A 171 -15.80 10.83 1.91
CA HIS A 171 -15.93 9.37 1.88
C HIS A 171 -14.93 8.68 0.94
N PHE A 172 -13.69 9.14 0.92
CA PHE A 172 -12.66 8.76 -0.05
C PHE A 172 -12.54 7.25 -0.24
N TYR A 173 -12.32 6.47 0.82
CA TYR A 173 -12.12 5.03 0.74
C TYR A 173 -13.34 4.28 0.20
N SER A 174 -14.55 4.66 0.58
CA SER A 174 -15.79 4.01 0.13
C SER A 174 -16.16 4.36 -1.32
N HIS A 175 -15.58 5.41 -1.89
CA HIS A 175 -15.81 5.77 -3.30
C HIS A 175 -14.74 5.25 -4.26
N ILE A 176 -13.63 4.69 -3.77
CA ILE A 176 -12.61 4.09 -4.64
C ILE A 176 -13.05 2.69 -5.06
N GLN A 177 -13.45 2.54 -6.31
CA GLN A 177 -13.73 1.22 -6.89
C GLN A 177 -12.44 0.49 -7.22
N TYR A 178 -12.26 -0.70 -6.67
CA TYR A 178 -11.05 -1.49 -6.88
C TYR A 178 -10.75 -1.75 -8.36
N LYS A 179 -11.76 -2.02 -9.19
CA LYS A 179 -11.56 -2.25 -10.64
C LYS A 179 -10.85 -1.10 -11.35
N ILE A 180 -11.08 0.15 -10.91
CA ILE A 180 -10.43 1.34 -11.51
C ILE A 180 -8.95 1.35 -11.11
N VAL A 181 -8.65 1.10 -9.84
CA VAL A 181 -7.28 1.00 -9.32
C VAL A 181 -6.55 -0.16 -10.00
N ARG A 182 -7.22 -1.29 -10.16
CA ARG A 182 -6.70 -2.49 -10.82
C ARG A 182 -6.29 -2.21 -12.28
N LYS A 183 -7.15 -1.55 -13.04
CA LYS A 183 -6.87 -1.11 -14.41
C LYS A 183 -5.70 -0.14 -14.48
N LYS A 184 -5.56 0.73 -13.48
CA LYS A 184 -4.43 1.65 -13.38
C LYS A 184 -3.12 0.90 -13.03
N LEU A 185 -3.17 -0.11 -12.15
CA LEU A 185 -2.02 -0.96 -11.83
C LEU A 185 -1.51 -1.72 -13.06
N GLU A 186 -2.39 -2.24 -13.92
CA GLU A 186 -2.03 -2.96 -15.14
C GLU A 186 -1.16 -2.16 -16.11
N ARG A 187 -1.25 -0.84 -16.07
CA ARG A 187 -0.38 0.02 -16.89
C ARG A 187 1.08 -0.07 -16.45
N ARG A 188 1.32 -0.36 -15.17
CA ARG A 188 2.64 -0.39 -14.54
C ARG A 188 3.13 -1.81 -14.23
N VAL A 189 2.23 -2.69 -13.83
CA VAL A 189 2.51 -4.08 -13.44
C VAL A 189 2.06 -4.99 -14.58
N LYS A 190 3.03 -5.69 -15.20
CA LYS A 190 2.82 -6.64 -16.29
C LYS A 190 3.12 -8.06 -15.83
N ASP A 191 2.58 -8.41 -14.67
CA ASP A 191 2.71 -9.72 -14.03
C ASP A 191 1.33 -10.18 -13.54
N ASN A 192 0.70 -11.04 -14.33
CA ASN A 192 -0.67 -11.48 -14.07
C ASN A 192 -0.80 -12.28 -12.76
N PHE A 193 0.23 -13.03 -12.37
CA PHE A 193 0.22 -13.76 -11.10
C PHE A 193 0.24 -12.81 -9.90
N PHE A 194 1.07 -11.78 -9.98
CA PHE A 194 1.15 -10.78 -8.93
C PHE A 194 -0.13 -9.95 -8.83
N LEU A 195 -0.70 -9.58 -9.97
CA LEU A 195 -1.98 -8.89 -10.04
C LEU A 195 -3.12 -9.76 -9.49
N HIS A 196 -3.13 -11.06 -9.81
CA HIS A 196 -4.11 -12.00 -9.27
C HIS A 196 -4.00 -12.12 -7.74
N LEU A 197 -2.80 -12.15 -7.18
CA LEU A 197 -2.62 -12.16 -5.73
C LEU A 197 -3.24 -10.91 -5.07
N ILE A 198 -3.16 -9.75 -5.73
CA ILE A 198 -3.83 -8.52 -5.28
C ILE A 198 -5.35 -8.65 -5.42
N ASP A 199 -5.84 -9.21 -6.54
CA ASP A 199 -7.26 -9.43 -6.80
C ASP A 199 -7.88 -10.31 -5.71
N VAL A 200 -7.19 -11.38 -5.30
CA VAL A 200 -7.65 -12.28 -4.23
C VAL A 200 -7.75 -11.53 -2.90
N CYS A 201 -6.78 -10.66 -2.56
CA CYS A 201 -6.88 -9.83 -1.34
C CYS A 201 -8.10 -8.91 -1.34
N MET A 202 -8.58 -8.50 -2.52
CA MET A 202 -9.67 -7.53 -2.66
C MET A 202 -11.02 -8.18 -3.05
N THR A 203 -11.12 -9.52 -3.02
CA THR A 203 -12.29 -10.29 -3.48
C THR A 203 -13.61 -9.78 -2.90
N TYR A 204 -13.65 -9.44 -1.63
CA TYR A 204 -14.87 -8.98 -0.96
C TYR A 204 -15.12 -7.46 -1.06
N PHE A 205 -14.23 -6.72 -1.71
CA PHE A 205 -14.28 -5.26 -1.79
C PHE A 205 -14.19 -4.71 -3.23
N PRO A 206 -15.08 -5.15 -4.15
CA PRO A 206 -14.99 -4.71 -5.55
C PRO A 206 -15.40 -3.25 -5.76
N LYS A 207 -16.25 -2.72 -4.85
CA LYS A 207 -16.86 -1.37 -4.97
C LYS A 207 -16.23 -0.31 -4.07
N GLU A 208 -15.39 -0.72 -3.12
CA GLU A 208 -14.77 0.17 -2.14
C GLU A 208 -13.36 -0.28 -1.79
N MET A 209 -12.59 0.60 -1.13
CA MET A 209 -11.33 0.24 -0.48
C MET A 209 -11.58 -0.01 1.00
N PRO A 210 -11.31 -1.23 1.52
CA PRO A 210 -11.54 -1.54 2.93
C PRO A 210 -10.60 -0.71 3.82
N LEU A 211 -11.17 0.13 4.65
CA LEU A 211 -10.42 0.83 5.69
C LEU A 211 -9.94 -0.20 6.73
N GLY A 212 -8.66 -0.14 7.10
CA GLY A 212 -8.01 -1.10 7.98
C GLY A 212 -7.10 -2.10 7.25
N PHE A 213 -7.27 -2.28 5.95
CA PHE A 213 -6.33 -3.06 5.14
C PHE A 213 -5.09 -2.22 4.80
N TYR A 214 -3.92 -2.77 5.08
CA TYR A 214 -2.65 -2.09 4.79
C TYR A 214 -2.45 -1.80 3.30
N LEU A 215 -2.89 -2.74 2.46
CA LEU A 215 -2.86 -2.60 1.00
C LEU A 215 -3.71 -1.42 0.51
N SER A 216 -4.87 -1.18 1.14
CA SER A 216 -5.79 -0.10 0.75
C SER A 216 -5.15 1.28 0.82
N GLN A 217 -4.31 1.54 1.83
CA GLN A 217 -3.62 2.83 1.96
C GLN A 217 -2.68 3.12 0.78
N TRP A 218 -1.98 2.09 0.31
CA TRP A 218 -1.06 2.22 -0.81
C TRP A 218 -1.78 2.37 -2.15
N LEU A 219 -2.85 1.58 -2.34
CA LEU A 219 -3.68 1.66 -3.55
C LEU A 219 -4.43 3.00 -3.64
N ALA A 220 -4.93 3.51 -2.52
CA ALA A 220 -5.56 4.82 -2.44
C ALA A 220 -4.58 5.95 -2.78
N ASN A 221 -3.36 5.93 -2.22
CA ASN A 221 -2.31 6.87 -2.59
C ASN A 221 -1.93 6.78 -4.07
N PHE A 222 -1.87 5.56 -4.63
CA PHE A 222 -1.60 5.34 -6.04
C PHE A 222 -2.71 5.93 -6.93
N MET A 223 -3.97 5.83 -6.50
CA MET A 223 -5.10 6.42 -7.22
C MET A 223 -5.00 7.93 -7.35
N LEU A 224 -4.59 8.63 -6.30
CA LEU A 224 -4.52 10.09 -6.26
C LEU A 224 -3.29 10.69 -6.96
N GLN A 225 -2.33 9.89 -7.41
CA GLN A 225 -1.13 10.42 -8.06
C GLN A 225 -1.42 11.25 -9.32
N GLU A 226 -2.42 10.86 -10.11
CA GLU A 226 -2.78 11.61 -11.33
C GLU A 226 -3.36 12.97 -10.96
N LEU A 227 -4.22 13.02 -9.95
CA LEU A 227 -4.77 14.29 -9.44
C LEU A 227 -3.67 15.21 -8.91
N ASP A 228 -2.70 14.67 -8.17
CA ASP A 228 -1.54 15.45 -7.70
C ASP A 228 -0.79 16.12 -8.86
N TYR A 229 -0.57 15.39 -9.96
CA TYR A 229 0.12 15.91 -11.13
C TYR A 229 -0.78 16.84 -11.96
N ASP A 230 -2.08 16.60 -12.01
CA ASP A 230 -3.04 17.50 -12.67
C ASP A 230 -3.07 18.86 -11.97
N ILE A 231 -3.13 18.89 -10.64
CA ILE A 231 -3.05 20.12 -9.85
C ILE A 231 -1.72 20.85 -10.13
N LYS A 232 -0.61 20.12 -10.15
CA LYS A 232 0.72 20.73 -10.35
C LYS A 232 0.96 21.19 -11.77
N CYS A 233 0.62 20.38 -12.77
CA CYS A 233 1.04 20.57 -14.15
C CYS A 233 -0.05 21.22 -15.02
N LYS A 234 -1.34 20.83 -14.85
CA LYS A 234 -2.44 21.37 -15.62
C LYS A 234 -2.99 22.66 -15.01
N LEU A 235 -3.29 22.62 -13.71
CA LEU A 235 -3.79 23.82 -12.99
C LEU A 235 -2.67 24.78 -12.60
N LYS A 236 -1.40 24.37 -12.77
CA LYS A 236 -0.20 25.18 -12.47
C LYS A 236 -0.16 25.75 -11.05
N ILE A 237 -0.78 25.06 -10.08
CA ILE A 237 -0.74 25.46 -8.69
C ILE A 237 0.68 25.24 -8.16
N ALA A 238 1.38 26.33 -7.86
CA ALA A 238 2.79 26.31 -7.50
C ALA A 238 3.04 25.56 -6.20
N HIS A 239 2.18 25.78 -5.20
CA HIS A 239 2.33 25.26 -3.84
C HIS A 239 1.11 24.45 -3.45
N HIS A 240 1.19 23.13 -3.50
CA HIS A 240 0.20 22.25 -2.90
C HIS A 240 0.85 21.06 -2.20
N VAL A 241 0.23 20.62 -1.13
CA VAL A 241 0.59 19.43 -0.37
C VAL A 241 -0.62 18.53 -0.29
N ARG A 242 -0.36 17.23 -0.17
CA ARG A 242 -1.41 16.25 0.13
C ARG A 242 -1.05 15.39 1.32
N TYR A 243 -2.01 15.15 2.18
CA TYR A 243 -1.95 14.17 3.25
C TYR A 243 -3.17 13.26 3.19
N MET A 244 -3.02 12.03 2.66
CA MET A 244 -4.12 11.12 2.28
C MET A 244 -5.05 11.79 1.25
N ASP A 245 -6.29 12.02 1.63
CA ASP A 245 -7.38 12.66 0.90
C ASP A 245 -7.51 14.18 1.14
N ASN A 246 -6.67 14.74 2.00
CA ASN A 246 -6.61 16.19 2.27
C ASN A 246 -5.56 16.89 1.40
N TYR A 247 -5.97 17.97 0.76
CA TYR A 247 -5.18 18.84 -0.10
C TYR A 247 -5.02 20.22 0.50
#